data_3f59a7634b7f5855e5f2761c464cf09e
#
_entry.id   3f59a7634b7f5855e5f2761c464cf09e
#
_cell.length_a   1.000
_cell.length_b   1.000
_cell.length_c   1.000
_cell.angle_alpha   90.00
_cell.angle_beta   90.00
_cell.angle_gamma   90.00
#
_symmetry.space_group_name_H-M   'P 1'
#
loop_
_entity.id
_entity.type
_entity.pdbx_description
1 polymer ?
#
loop_
_entity_poly.entity_id
_entity_poly.type
_entity_poly.pdbx_seq_one_letter_code
_entity_poly.pdbx_strand_id
1 'polypeptide(L)'
;MKKNVVAGIGEIGKPILKLLSKNSITVGFDLNRDLMDERKFEKYKNFNTIFLHIAIPATGKFINNILKLHKKFQPECIVIHSTIKPGTTERLQRKLPVPVIYSATRGIHKRMAYDLKRYTKFFVISTNAPRSRWASARYVKLMKQCGIKTKKMSRPETLELAKIICDTSYLGWLVN
;
A
#
# COMPACT_ATOMS: atom_id res chain seq x y z
N MET A 1 -11.19 18.19 -6.09
CA MET A 1 -9.96 17.53 -6.60
C MET A 1 -9.57 16.37 -5.69
N LYS A 2 -8.78 15.39 -6.21
CA LYS A 2 -8.48 14.15 -5.48
C LYS A 2 -6.97 13.89 -5.44
N LYS A 3 -6.49 13.28 -4.34
CA LYS A 3 -5.07 12.90 -4.14
C LYS A 3 -4.95 11.45 -3.68
N ASN A 4 -3.72 10.93 -3.76
CA ASN A 4 -3.29 9.75 -3.03
C ASN A 4 -2.42 10.15 -1.83
N VAL A 5 -2.42 9.35 -0.79
CA VAL A 5 -1.53 9.53 0.37
C VAL A 5 -0.70 8.26 0.53
N VAL A 6 0.61 8.41 0.71
CA VAL A 6 1.51 7.31 1.09
C VAL A 6 1.93 7.53 2.53
N ALA A 7 1.48 6.66 3.43
CA ALA A 7 1.84 6.68 4.85
C ALA A 7 3.00 5.70 5.12
N GLY A 8 4.08 6.22 5.69
CA GLY A 8 5.38 5.59 5.82
C GLY A 8 6.26 5.89 4.59
N ILE A 9 7.27 6.77 4.74
CA ILE A 9 8.17 7.20 3.65
C ILE A 9 9.56 6.56 3.84
N GLY A 10 9.61 5.35 4.37
CA GLY A 10 10.80 4.53 4.44
C GLY A 10 11.14 3.86 3.09
N GLU A 11 11.89 2.77 3.16
CA GLU A 11 12.44 2.04 2.00
C GLU A 11 11.38 1.54 1.01
N ILE A 12 10.17 1.22 1.48
CA ILE A 12 9.04 0.80 0.64
C ILE A 12 8.21 1.99 0.18
N GLY A 13 7.88 2.90 1.08
CA GLY A 13 6.96 4.00 0.78
C GLY A 13 7.56 5.06 -0.13
N LYS A 14 8.83 5.40 0.03
CA LYS A 14 9.52 6.40 -0.81
C LYS A 14 9.53 6.04 -2.31
N PRO A 15 9.88 4.82 -2.73
CA PRO A 15 9.75 4.40 -4.13
C PRO A 15 8.30 4.43 -4.65
N ILE A 16 7.32 4.01 -3.84
CA ILE A 16 5.90 4.06 -4.19
C ILE A 16 5.47 5.51 -4.39
N LEU A 17 5.78 6.40 -3.45
CA LEU A 17 5.50 7.83 -3.53
C LEU A 17 6.08 8.44 -4.82
N LYS A 18 7.34 8.14 -5.13
CA LYS A 18 8.03 8.60 -6.35
C LYS A 18 7.32 8.15 -7.62
N LEU A 19 6.90 6.89 -7.69
CA LEU A 19 6.22 6.34 -8.88
C LEU A 19 4.82 6.92 -9.05
N LEU A 20 4.03 7.01 -7.98
CA LEU A 20 2.67 7.56 -8.02
C LEU A 20 2.67 9.05 -8.35
N SER A 21 3.63 9.82 -7.82
CA SER A 21 3.73 11.26 -8.03
C SER A 21 3.99 11.67 -9.49
N LYS A 22 4.42 10.74 -10.35
CA LYS A 22 4.63 11.01 -11.78
C LYS A 22 3.33 11.19 -12.56
N ASN A 23 2.26 10.54 -12.11
CA ASN A 23 0.99 10.44 -12.87
C ASN A 23 -0.24 10.85 -12.06
N SER A 24 -0.07 11.23 -10.80
CA SER A 24 -1.17 11.62 -9.92
C SER A 24 -0.72 12.55 -8.81
N ILE A 25 -1.63 13.37 -8.30
CA ILE A 25 -1.37 14.14 -7.09
C ILE A 25 -1.21 13.14 -5.95
N THR A 26 0.02 13.02 -5.44
CA THR A 26 0.36 12.10 -4.36
C THR A 26 1.20 12.81 -3.33
N VAL A 27 0.83 12.72 -2.06
CA VAL A 27 1.57 13.29 -0.93
C VAL A 27 2.07 12.18 -0.01
N GLY A 28 3.23 12.40 0.58
CA GLY A 28 3.79 11.52 1.60
C GLY A 28 3.38 11.97 2.99
N PHE A 29 3.16 11.02 3.89
CA PHE A 29 2.95 11.23 5.31
C PHE A 29 3.83 10.29 6.13
N ASP A 30 4.60 10.84 7.06
CA ASP A 30 5.43 10.07 8.00
C ASP A 30 5.36 10.69 9.40
N LEU A 31 5.71 9.90 10.42
CA LEU A 31 5.87 10.39 11.78
C LEU A 31 7.16 11.20 11.89
N ASN A 32 8.21 10.82 11.17
CA ASN A 32 9.40 11.62 10.98
C ASN A 32 9.13 12.67 9.89
N ARG A 33 8.99 13.92 10.30
CA ARG A 33 8.68 15.05 9.42
C ARG A 33 9.76 15.35 8.41
N ASP A 34 11.02 15.06 8.71
CA ASP A 34 12.16 15.27 7.79
C ASP A 34 12.04 14.46 6.50
N LEU A 35 11.26 13.37 6.52
CA LEU A 35 10.98 12.56 5.33
C LEU A 35 9.85 13.13 4.47
N MET A 36 9.13 14.15 4.95
CA MET A 36 7.96 14.72 4.28
C MET A 36 8.34 15.94 3.44
N ASP A 37 7.68 16.10 2.30
CA ASP A 37 7.57 17.39 1.63
C ASP A 37 6.37 18.15 2.23
N GLU A 38 6.63 18.94 3.28
CA GLU A 38 5.59 19.65 4.01
C GLU A 38 4.88 20.69 3.13
N ARG A 39 5.60 21.37 2.22
CA ARG A 39 5.00 22.35 1.29
C ARG A 39 3.97 21.68 0.40
N LYS A 40 4.34 20.54 -0.16
CA LYS A 40 3.43 19.74 -1.02
C LYS A 40 2.27 19.18 -0.21
N PHE A 41 2.52 18.70 1.00
CA PHE A 41 1.49 18.17 1.88
C PHE A 41 0.45 19.25 2.23
N GLU A 42 0.86 20.44 2.64
CA GLU A 42 -0.01 21.56 2.95
C GLU A 42 -0.80 22.06 1.73
N LYS A 43 -0.14 22.16 0.57
CA LYS A 43 -0.79 22.55 -0.70
C LYS A 43 -2.01 21.68 -1.05
N TYR A 44 -1.93 20.38 -0.77
CA TYR A 44 -2.97 19.41 -1.14
C TYR A 44 -3.75 18.86 0.06
N LYS A 45 -3.60 19.42 1.27
CA LYS A 45 -4.22 18.87 2.48
C LYS A 45 -5.74 18.70 2.38
N ASN A 46 -6.44 19.67 1.78
CA ASN A 46 -7.89 19.69 1.65
C ASN A 46 -8.45 18.84 0.49
N PHE A 47 -7.60 18.19 -0.31
CA PHE A 47 -8.06 17.33 -1.39
C PHE A 47 -8.55 15.99 -0.85
N ASN A 48 -9.68 15.49 -1.39
CA ASN A 48 -10.20 14.18 -1.02
C ASN A 48 -9.18 13.07 -1.32
N THR A 49 -9.01 12.13 -0.41
CA THR A 49 -8.06 11.03 -0.56
C THR A 49 -8.75 9.85 -1.25
N ILE A 50 -8.28 9.46 -2.45
CA ILE A 50 -8.76 8.24 -3.12
C ILE A 50 -8.13 7.02 -2.47
N PHE A 51 -6.80 6.93 -2.53
CA PHE A 51 -6.04 5.83 -1.95
C PHE A 51 -5.17 6.31 -0.81
N LEU A 52 -5.24 5.57 0.31
CA LEU A 52 -4.27 5.62 1.37
C LEU A 52 -3.37 4.38 1.27
N HIS A 53 -2.16 4.58 0.79
CA HIS A 53 -1.14 3.55 0.67
C HIS A 53 -0.40 3.41 1.99
N ILE A 54 -0.42 2.22 2.59
CA ILE A 54 0.20 1.92 3.88
C ILE A 54 1.53 1.20 3.66
N ALA A 55 2.63 1.83 4.05
CA ALA A 55 3.99 1.29 3.98
C ALA A 55 4.72 1.44 5.33
N ILE A 56 4.00 1.28 6.44
CA ILE A 56 4.53 1.33 7.81
C ILE A 56 4.85 -0.07 8.33
N PRO A 57 5.77 -0.22 9.31
CA PRO A 57 6.06 -1.52 9.92
C PRO A 57 4.83 -2.20 10.54
N ALA A 58 4.68 -3.51 10.30
CA ALA A 58 3.55 -4.30 10.79
C ALA A 58 3.79 -4.78 12.24
N THR A 59 3.91 -3.85 13.17
CA THR A 59 4.06 -4.10 14.61
C THR A 59 2.73 -4.44 15.29
N GLY A 60 2.73 -4.76 16.59
CA GLY A 60 1.51 -5.03 17.35
C GLY A 60 0.44 -3.93 17.31
N LYS A 61 0.82 -2.67 17.04
CA LYS A 61 -0.10 -1.53 16.92
C LYS A 61 -0.54 -1.26 15.46
N PHE A 62 -0.20 -2.11 14.50
CA PHE A 62 -0.41 -1.89 13.07
C PHE A 62 -1.87 -1.54 12.71
N ILE A 63 -2.82 -2.37 13.13
CA ILE A 63 -4.26 -2.14 12.86
C ILE A 63 -4.69 -0.80 13.45
N ASN A 64 -4.35 -0.52 14.71
CA ASN A 64 -4.71 0.74 15.37
C ASN A 64 -4.11 1.97 14.65
N ASN A 65 -2.89 1.85 14.16
CA ASN A 65 -2.26 2.93 13.39
C ASN A 65 -3.00 3.17 12.07
N ILE A 66 -3.44 2.12 11.37
CA ILE A 66 -4.23 2.28 10.15
C ILE A 66 -5.59 2.91 10.45
N LEU A 67 -6.25 2.54 11.53
CA LEU A 67 -7.52 3.17 11.94
C LEU A 67 -7.34 4.68 12.23
N LYS A 68 -6.26 5.07 12.90
CA LYS A 68 -5.91 6.49 13.09
C LYS A 68 -5.67 7.23 11.77
N LEU A 69 -4.94 6.59 10.85
CA LEU A 69 -4.67 7.15 9.52
C LEU A 69 -5.96 7.25 8.68
N HIS A 70 -6.85 6.25 8.78
CA HIS A 70 -8.17 6.30 8.13
C HIS A 70 -8.98 7.49 8.65
N LYS A 71 -9.05 7.67 9.99
CA LYS A 71 -9.74 8.83 10.59
C LYS A 71 -9.16 10.16 10.13
N LYS A 72 -7.82 10.24 9.98
CA LYS A 72 -7.13 11.48 9.56
C LYS A 72 -7.36 11.82 8.09
N PHE A 73 -7.29 10.84 7.20
CA PHE A 73 -7.28 11.07 5.75
C PHE A 73 -8.61 10.75 5.04
N GLN A 74 -9.52 10.06 5.70
CA GLN A 74 -10.83 9.64 5.18
C GLN A 74 -10.76 9.11 3.73
N PRO A 75 -9.91 8.10 3.44
CA PRO A 75 -9.69 7.61 2.10
C PRO A 75 -10.91 6.85 1.56
N GLU A 76 -11.07 6.84 0.24
CA GLU A 76 -12.06 5.99 -0.43
C GLU A 76 -11.64 4.50 -0.47
N CYS A 77 -10.33 4.22 -0.34
CA CYS A 77 -9.77 2.88 -0.33
C CYS A 77 -8.41 2.85 0.38
N ILE A 78 -8.10 1.75 1.07
CA ILE A 78 -6.79 1.53 1.71
C ILE A 78 -6.03 0.45 0.94
N VAL A 79 -4.73 0.68 0.71
CA VAL A 79 -3.82 -0.27 0.07
C VAL A 79 -2.65 -0.58 0.99
N ILE A 80 -2.49 -1.82 1.42
CA ILE A 80 -1.42 -2.26 2.32
C ILE A 80 -0.25 -2.79 1.47
N HIS A 81 0.93 -2.23 1.66
CA HIS A 81 2.17 -2.64 1.00
C HIS A 81 3.14 -3.37 1.92
N SER A 82 2.94 -3.29 3.22
CA SER A 82 3.76 -3.93 4.25
C SER A 82 3.58 -5.45 4.24
N THR A 83 4.60 -6.21 4.65
CA THR A 83 4.46 -7.64 4.97
C THR A 83 3.65 -7.77 6.25
N ILE A 84 2.56 -8.52 6.22
CA ILE A 84 1.61 -8.66 7.32
C ILE A 84 1.28 -10.13 7.60
N LYS A 85 0.83 -10.43 8.82
CA LYS A 85 0.40 -11.77 9.20
C LYS A 85 -0.87 -12.19 8.44
N PRO A 86 -1.03 -13.48 8.07
CA PRO A 86 -2.25 -14.00 7.47
C PRO A 86 -3.50 -13.63 8.27
N GLY A 87 -4.59 -13.28 7.56
CA GLY A 87 -5.85 -12.83 8.15
C GLY A 87 -5.88 -11.34 8.54
N THR A 88 -4.78 -10.59 8.40
CA THR A 88 -4.74 -9.17 8.79
C THR A 88 -5.65 -8.31 7.90
N THR A 89 -5.68 -8.55 6.60
CA THR A 89 -6.54 -7.81 5.66
C THR A 89 -8.02 -7.94 6.03
N GLU A 90 -8.47 -9.15 6.31
CA GLU A 90 -9.87 -9.42 6.70
C GLU A 90 -10.20 -8.83 8.07
N ARG A 91 -9.28 -8.91 9.04
CA ARG A 91 -9.44 -8.29 10.36
C ARG A 91 -9.56 -6.78 10.26
N LEU A 92 -8.82 -6.16 9.37
CA LEU A 92 -8.87 -4.72 9.14
C LEU A 92 -10.16 -4.32 8.43
N GLN A 93 -10.60 -5.10 7.42
CA GLN A 93 -11.84 -4.84 6.69
C GLN A 93 -13.07 -4.82 7.61
N ARG A 94 -13.14 -5.74 8.59
CA ARG A 94 -14.24 -5.74 9.57
C ARG A 94 -14.36 -4.46 10.39
N LYS A 95 -13.32 -3.63 10.43
CA LYS A 95 -13.24 -2.37 11.20
C LYS A 95 -13.36 -1.11 10.33
N LEU A 96 -13.44 -1.27 9.01
CA LEU A 96 -13.39 -0.14 8.07
C LEU A 96 -14.56 -0.16 7.09
N PRO A 97 -15.19 0.99 6.84
CA PRO A 97 -16.30 1.11 5.89
C PRO A 97 -15.83 1.24 4.42
N VAL A 98 -14.51 1.24 4.19
CA VAL A 98 -13.90 1.40 2.87
C VAL A 98 -13.16 0.11 2.47
N PRO A 99 -13.03 -0.18 1.16
CA PRO A 99 -12.34 -1.40 0.72
C PRO A 99 -10.88 -1.40 1.14
N VAL A 100 -10.40 -2.57 1.57
CA VAL A 100 -9.01 -2.84 1.90
C VAL A 100 -8.40 -3.75 0.84
N ILE A 101 -7.34 -3.27 0.21
CA ILE A 101 -6.50 -4.00 -0.74
C ILE A 101 -5.20 -4.40 -0.04
N TYR A 102 -4.81 -5.65 -0.15
CA TYR A 102 -3.46 -6.09 0.17
C TYR A 102 -2.66 -6.22 -1.11
N SER A 103 -1.51 -5.58 -1.16
CA SER A 103 -0.60 -5.64 -2.32
C SER A 103 0.83 -5.41 -1.87
N ALA A 104 1.41 -6.44 -1.25
CA ALA A 104 2.78 -6.40 -0.75
C ALA A 104 3.79 -6.06 -1.85
N THR A 105 4.88 -5.45 -1.45
CA THR A 105 5.95 -5.06 -2.35
C THR A 105 7.00 -6.16 -2.42
N ARG A 106 7.51 -6.45 -3.63
CA ARG A 106 8.63 -7.34 -3.87
C ARG A 106 9.74 -6.57 -4.55
N GLY A 107 10.97 -6.75 -4.10
CA GLY A 107 12.14 -6.13 -4.67
C GLY A 107 13.24 -5.87 -3.64
N ILE A 108 14.43 -5.49 -4.13
CA ILE A 108 15.57 -5.12 -3.30
C ILE A 108 15.48 -3.62 -2.99
N HIS A 109 15.68 -3.23 -1.74
CA HIS A 109 15.49 -1.86 -1.26
C HIS A 109 16.20 -0.82 -2.12
N LYS A 110 17.47 -1.03 -2.45
CA LYS A 110 18.29 -0.09 -3.25
C LYS A 110 17.76 0.14 -4.67
N ARG A 111 17.01 -0.80 -5.25
CA ARG A 111 16.44 -0.70 -6.61
C ARG A 111 14.92 -0.91 -6.67
N MET A 112 14.23 -0.72 -5.55
CA MET A 112 12.80 -0.99 -5.41
C MET A 112 11.93 -0.38 -6.51
N ALA A 113 12.20 0.87 -6.93
CA ALA A 113 11.44 1.53 -7.99
C ALA A 113 11.58 0.83 -9.36
N TYR A 114 12.73 0.22 -9.64
CA TYR A 114 12.96 -0.61 -10.83
C TYR A 114 12.23 -1.95 -10.71
N ASP A 115 12.38 -2.62 -9.57
CA ASP A 115 11.80 -3.94 -9.32
C ASP A 115 10.26 -3.88 -9.32
N LEU A 116 9.66 -2.79 -8.82
CA LEU A 116 8.20 -2.57 -8.89
C LEU A 116 7.65 -2.55 -10.33
N LYS A 117 8.46 -2.12 -11.31
CA LYS A 117 8.08 -2.14 -12.72
C LYS A 117 8.41 -3.46 -13.40
N ARG A 118 9.48 -4.12 -12.96
CA ARG A 118 9.96 -5.39 -13.54
C ARG A 118 9.07 -6.55 -13.18
N TYR A 119 8.67 -6.66 -11.89
CA TYR A 119 7.88 -7.78 -11.40
C TYR A 119 6.39 -7.49 -11.45
N THR A 120 5.60 -8.53 -11.69
CA THR A 120 4.15 -8.45 -11.52
C THR A 120 3.81 -8.26 -10.05
N LYS A 121 3.09 -7.19 -9.75
CA LYS A 121 2.61 -6.87 -8.41
C LYS A 121 1.27 -7.57 -8.18
N PHE A 122 1.27 -8.57 -7.33
CA PHE A 122 0.04 -9.25 -6.94
C PHE A 122 -0.76 -8.39 -5.97
N PHE A 123 -2.07 -8.45 -6.09
CA PHE A 123 -2.97 -7.80 -5.15
C PHE A 123 -4.23 -8.63 -4.93
N VAL A 124 -4.85 -8.39 -3.80
CA VAL A 124 -6.13 -8.99 -3.43
C VAL A 124 -6.95 -7.96 -2.67
N ILE A 125 -8.25 -8.07 -2.76
CA ILE A 125 -9.20 -7.24 -2.00
C ILE A 125 -9.84 -8.15 -0.97
N SER A 126 -10.10 -7.64 0.24
CA SER A 126 -10.86 -8.38 1.25
C SER A 126 -12.16 -8.93 0.65
N THR A 127 -12.53 -10.13 1.05
CA THR A 127 -13.72 -10.83 0.52
C THR A 127 -15.01 -10.08 0.76
N ASN A 128 -15.12 -9.41 1.90
CA ASN A 128 -16.29 -8.62 2.31
C ASN A 128 -16.13 -7.11 2.06
N ALA A 129 -15.21 -6.73 1.16
CA ALA A 129 -14.96 -5.32 0.89
C ALA A 129 -16.13 -4.66 0.16
N PRO A 130 -16.63 -3.51 0.66
CA PRO A 130 -17.60 -2.70 -0.07
C PRO A 130 -16.96 -2.21 -1.37
N ARG A 131 -17.75 -1.98 -2.42
CA ARG A 131 -17.29 -1.41 -3.69
C ARG A 131 -16.04 -2.09 -4.28
N SER A 132 -15.86 -3.41 -4.07
CA SER A 132 -14.67 -4.16 -4.46
C SER A 132 -14.33 -4.07 -5.96
N ARG A 133 -15.36 -4.06 -6.84
CA ARG A 133 -15.17 -3.89 -8.29
C ARG A 133 -14.56 -2.53 -8.62
N TRP A 134 -15.09 -1.47 -8.02
CA TRP A 134 -14.57 -0.11 -8.18
C TRP A 134 -13.12 0.00 -7.68
N ALA A 135 -12.83 -0.51 -6.49
CA ALA A 135 -11.50 -0.48 -5.90
C ALA A 135 -10.48 -1.23 -6.78
N SER A 136 -10.84 -2.42 -7.28
CA SER A 136 -10.01 -3.19 -8.21
C SER A 136 -9.69 -2.40 -9.48
N ALA A 137 -10.71 -1.90 -10.18
CA ALA A 137 -10.55 -1.19 -11.45
C ALA A 137 -9.68 0.06 -11.28
N ARG A 138 -9.94 0.84 -10.21
CA ARG A 138 -9.16 2.06 -9.91
C ARG A 138 -7.71 1.74 -9.55
N TYR A 139 -7.48 0.70 -8.74
CA TYR A 139 -6.13 0.29 -8.37
C TYR A 139 -5.32 -0.19 -9.58
N VAL A 140 -5.90 -1.06 -10.42
CA VAL A 140 -5.26 -1.54 -11.65
C VAL A 140 -4.92 -0.38 -12.58
N LYS A 141 -5.86 0.56 -12.79
CA LYS A 141 -5.62 1.77 -13.59
C LYS A 141 -4.46 2.59 -13.05
N LEU A 142 -4.43 2.86 -11.74
CA LEU A 142 -3.36 3.61 -11.09
C LEU A 142 -1.99 2.93 -11.27
N MET A 143 -1.91 1.62 -11.03
CA MET A 143 -0.67 0.86 -11.19
C MET A 143 -0.19 0.84 -12.65
N LYS A 144 -1.11 0.64 -13.60
CA LYS A 144 -0.80 0.68 -15.04
C LYS A 144 -0.21 2.04 -15.47
N GLN A 145 -0.76 3.16 -14.98
CA GLN A 145 -0.23 4.50 -15.22
C GLN A 145 1.20 4.67 -14.69
N CYS A 146 1.57 3.94 -13.63
CA CYS A 146 2.91 3.92 -13.07
C CYS A 146 3.86 2.93 -13.77
N GLY A 147 3.40 2.22 -14.80
CA GLY A 147 4.17 1.17 -15.49
C GLY A 147 4.30 -0.11 -14.67
N ILE A 148 3.41 -0.34 -13.71
CA ILE A 148 3.42 -1.52 -12.83
C ILE A 148 2.38 -2.52 -13.32
N LYS A 149 2.82 -3.73 -13.68
CA LYS A 149 1.93 -4.86 -14.02
C LYS A 149 1.30 -5.40 -12.75
N THR A 150 0.00 -5.67 -12.78
CA THR A 150 -0.73 -6.23 -11.63
C THR A 150 -1.47 -7.49 -11.97
N LYS A 151 -1.60 -8.41 -10.99
CA LYS A 151 -2.45 -9.60 -11.08
C LYS A 151 -3.28 -9.73 -9.81
N LYS A 152 -4.60 -9.84 -9.98
CA LYS A 152 -5.52 -10.03 -8.86
C LYS A 152 -5.50 -11.49 -8.41
N MET A 153 -5.47 -11.69 -7.09
CA MET A 153 -5.59 -12.98 -6.41
C MET A 153 -6.98 -13.13 -5.77
N SER A 154 -7.36 -14.35 -5.43
CA SER A 154 -8.70 -14.64 -4.91
C SER A 154 -8.83 -14.46 -3.39
N ARG A 155 -7.83 -14.88 -2.62
CA ARG A 155 -7.89 -14.92 -1.14
C ARG A 155 -6.78 -14.10 -0.50
N PRO A 156 -7.13 -13.21 0.46
CA PRO A 156 -6.14 -12.39 1.17
C PRO A 156 -5.10 -13.23 1.92
N GLU A 157 -5.53 -14.22 2.71
CA GLU A 157 -4.61 -15.03 3.52
C GLU A 157 -3.58 -15.76 2.65
N THR A 158 -3.99 -16.23 1.46
CA THR A 158 -3.06 -16.90 0.52
C THR A 158 -1.95 -15.96 0.07
N LEU A 159 -2.28 -14.72 -0.28
CA LEU A 159 -1.27 -13.75 -0.71
C LEU A 159 -0.40 -13.26 0.46
N GLU A 160 -0.98 -13.08 1.65
CA GLU A 160 -0.27 -12.72 2.88
C GLU A 160 0.75 -13.81 3.26
N LEU A 161 0.33 -15.08 3.24
CA LEU A 161 1.20 -16.23 3.52
C LEU A 161 2.29 -16.38 2.45
N ALA A 162 1.92 -16.30 1.16
CA ALA A 162 2.87 -16.38 0.06
C ALA A 162 3.97 -15.31 0.15
N LYS A 163 3.62 -14.09 0.62
CA LYS A 163 4.61 -13.03 0.85
C LYS A 163 5.59 -13.40 1.95
N ILE A 164 5.14 -13.96 3.07
CA ILE A 164 6.00 -14.38 4.18
C ILE A 164 6.92 -15.51 3.71
N ILE A 165 6.38 -16.53 3.05
CA ILE A 165 7.18 -17.67 2.54
C ILE A 165 8.24 -17.16 1.55
N CYS A 166 7.87 -16.26 0.64
CA CYS A 166 8.81 -15.67 -0.31
C CYS A 166 9.96 -14.94 0.39
N ASP A 167 9.67 -14.16 1.43
CA ASP A 167 10.69 -13.41 2.17
C ASP A 167 11.58 -14.35 2.99
N THR A 168 11.01 -15.32 3.70
CA THR A 168 11.77 -16.26 4.56
C THR A 168 12.58 -17.24 3.75
N SER A 169 12.05 -17.84 2.69
CA SER A 169 12.75 -18.78 1.84
C SER A 169 13.88 -18.11 1.08
N TYR A 170 13.64 -16.89 0.53
CA TYR A 170 14.67 -16.16 -0.19
C TYR A 170 15.83 -15.74 0.73
N LEU A 171 15.54 -15.29 1.95
CA LEU A 171 16.57 -14.96 2.94
C LEU A 171 17.29 -16.21 3.43
N GLY A 172 16.59 -17.33 3.66
CA GLY A 172 17.18 -18.60 4.05
C GLY A 172 18.16 -19.15 3.01
N TRP A 173 17.93 -18.91 1.73
CA TRP A 173 18.83 -19.31 0.64
C TRP A 173 20.07 -18.41 0.51
N LEU A 174 19.99 -17.16 0.95
CA LEU A 174 21.11 -16.21 0.90
C LEU A 174 22.06 -16.33 2.08
N VAL A 175 21.67 -17.04 3.13
CA VAL A 175 22.46 -17.19 4.40
C VAL A 175 23.13 -18.56 4.50
N ASN A 176 22.78 -19.54 3.64
CA ASN A 176 23.42 -20.83 3.49
C ASN A 176 24.20 -20.87 2.19
#